data_da7dcacb8ce679b85767e409254294cd
#
_entry.id   da7dcacb8ce679b85767e409254294cd
#
_cell.length_a   1.000
_cell.length_b   1.000
_cell.length_c   1.000
_cell.angle_alpha   90.00
_cell.angle_beta   90.00
_cell.angle_gamma   90.00
#
_symmetry.space_group_name_H-M   'P 1'
#
loop_
_entity.id
_entity.type
_entity.pdbx_description
1 polymer ?
#
loop_
_entity_poly.entity_id
_entity_poly.type
_entity_poly.pdbx_seq_one_letter_code
_entity_poly.pdbx_strand_id
1 'polypeptide(L)'
;MLFRSEQPGDNPQPGDNPGKGDNDGPGPVDPEPGPSDDTSTRIITDLSNCEITYNQLTDDTLPFYAYLINPNGETLKVKLQNSDTPMNGRYLTSADGKNYTARMVRNETNHITLYRKKGNTTVEEVRFSIRYVAQKADEDHPTIGEHPPTIVTNLDGVTETSNRNFTLTVKATAYTGSPLYASQIEVQMDGKRITGPTGGPVYEYQLYFPDPIVGDTVEHTITIRAWDGEGNSAFVSYRILYRFVDTGDVIGTAYIVIDATTVGLDVMEEPYTYKIRQNTPASYAVIEALEEWGYEYEYSGSMDVGFYLRRISRGGMMDYPAIPENLWSKILQDGLTLTGQTDNNSLGEFDYTQGSGWMYSVGGNTYAGKGLSGYYLTDGDTLYLRFTLAYGKDIGGYSSTGGSYGLLPSYCGKWLNGTYIEEHVWGEPTQTVAPDCTHPGEISTVCTVCGDRKDQQEVPPLGHDFVETGRTEPGEDGTPGYIEYTCSRCGEQKQEPIPAANAGWLPRRRRLPDYAMTGARYER
;
A
#
# COMPACT_ATOMS: atom_id res chain seq x y z
N MET A 1 -11.80 2.94 -5.22
CA MET A 1 -13.16 2.39 -5.16
C MET A 1 -13.67 2.54 -3.74
N LEU A 2 -14.69 3.37 -3.49
CA LEU A 2 -15.34 3.48 -2.18
C LEU A 2 -16.55 2.55 -2.21
N PHE A 3 -16.44 1.38 -1.58
CA PHE A 3 -17.61 0.56 -1.32
C PHE A 3 -18.42 1.23 -0.21
N ARG A 4 -19.62 1.64 -0.52
CA ARG A 4 -20.56 2.19 0.44
C ARG A 4 -21.21 1.04 1.18
N SER A 5 -21.01 0.94 2.49
CA SER A 5 -21.80 0.07 3.34
C SER A 5 -23.20 0.66 3.47
N GLU A 6 -24.17 0.17 2.73
CA GLU A 6 -25.59 0.46 2.98
C GLU A 6 -26.25 -0.76 3.61
N GLN A 7 -26.95 -0.51 4.71
CA GLN A 7 -27.86 -1.47 5.31
C GLN A 7 -29.04 -1.76 4.37
N PRO A 8 -29.61 -2.97 4.38
CA PRO A 8 -30.72 -3.33 3.50
C PRO A 8 -32.00 -2.64 3.96
N GLY A 9 -32.52 -1.75 3.16
CA GLY A 9 -33.82 -1.13 3.36
C GLY A 9 -33.95 0.13 2.52
N ASP A 10 -34.37 -0.04 1.30
CA ASP A 10 -35.27 0.70 0.46
C ASP A 10 -34.85 0.59 -1.01
N ASN A 11 -35.68 -0.16 -1.71
CA ASN A 11 -35.57 -0.39 -3.14
C ASN A 11 -36.23 0.80 -3.86
N PRO A 12 -35.48 1.67 -4.57
CA PRO A 12 -36.12 2.60 -5.49
C PRO A 12 -36.47 1.85 -6.80
N GLN A 13 -37.70 1.96 -7.23
CA GLN A 13 -38.21 1.48 -8.50
C GLN A 13 -37.36 1.97 -9.68
N PRO A 14 -37.26 1.20 -10.78
CA PRO A 14 -36.55 1.63 -11.98
C PRO A 14 -37.33 2.78 -12.62
N GLY A 15 -36.74 3.96 -12.54
CA GLY A 15 -37.14 5.14 -13.27
C GLY A 15 -36.54 5.11 -14.67
N ASP A 16 -37.39 5.38 -15.62
CA ASP A 16 -37.23 5.43 -17.06
C ASP A 16 -35.84 5.82 -17.57
N ASN A 17 -35.38 4.98 -18.48
CA ASN A 17 -34.26 5.22 -19.37
C ASN A 17 -34.49 6.52 -20.17
N PRO A 18 -33.68 7.57 -20.05
CA PRO A 18 -33.74 8.67 -20.97
C PRO A 18 -33.09 8.23 -22.29
N GLY A 19 -33.90 8.20 -23.32
CA GLY A 19 -33.52 7.87 -24.67
C GLY A 19 -32.32 8.68 -25.19
N LYS A 20 -31.70 8.10 -26.23
CA LYS A 20 -30.74 8.75 -27.10
C LYS A 20 -31.07 10.24 -27.26
N GLY A 21 -30.31 11.07 -26.59
CA GLY A 21 -30.27 12.52 -26.80
C GLY A 21 -29.18 12.83 -27.78
N ASP A 22 -29.56 13.57 -28.78
CA ASP A 22 -28.73 14.07 -29.85
C ASP A 22 -27.47 14.78 -29.34
N ASN A 23 -26.41 14.73 -30.18
CA ASN A 23 -25.17 15.49 -30.11
C ASN A 23 -25.39 16.96 -29.70
N ASP A 24 -25.40 17.22 -28.41
CA ASP A 24 -25.07 18.54 -27.88
C ASP A 24 -23.66 18.44 -27.29
N GLY A 25 -22.76 19.18 -27.92
CA GLY A 25 -21.43 19.42 -27.40
C GLY A 25 -21.47 19.89 -25.96
N PRO A 26 -20.35 19.88 -25.21
CA PRO A 26 -20.31 20.15 -23.79
C PRO A 26 -21.16 21.36 -23.47
N GLY A 27 -22.18 21.15 -22.63
CA GLY A 27 -23.05 22.22 -22.14
C GLY A 27 -22.19 23.34 -21.55
N PRO A 28 -22.71 24.57 -21.46
CA PRO A 28 -21.94 25.68 -20.93
C PRO A 28 -21.43 25.28 -19.54
N VAL A 29 -20.13 25.02 -19.46
CA VAL A 29 -19.40 24.93 -18.21
C VAL A 29 -19.68 26.25 -17.49
N ASP A 30 -20.14 26.18 -16.24
CA ASP A 30 -20.15 27.36 -15.37
C ASP A 30 -18.79 28.05 -15.54
N PRO A 31 -18.75 29.36 -15.76
CA PRO A 31 -17.48 30.03 -15.99
C PRO A 31 -16.59 29.72 -14.78
N GLU A 32 -15.52 28.93 -15.00
CA GLU A 32 -14.47 28.80 -14.01
C GLU A 32 -14.13 30.20 -13.48
N PRO A 33 -13.81 30.32 -12.19
CA PRO A 33 -13.20 31.54 -11.71
C PRO A 33 -12.03 31.81 -12.64
N GLY A 34 -12.14 32.81 -13.48
CA GLY A 34 -11.11 33.19 -14.45
C GLY A 34 -9.74 33.27 -13.78
N PRO A 35 -8.63 33.24 -14.53
CA PRO A 35 -7.29 33.25 -13.98
C PRO A 35 -7.26 34.25 -12.84
N SER A 36 -6.93 33.79 -11.63
CA SER A 36 -6.91 34.67 -10.48
C SER A 36 -5.93 35.78 -10.84
N ASP A 37 -6.43 37.01 -10.96
CA ASP A 37 -5.62 38.22 -11.13
C ASP A 37 -4.73 38.45 -9.89
N ASP A 38 -4.22 37.37 -9.28
CA ASP A 38 -3.32 37.45 -8.14
C ASP A 38 -1.96 37.95 -8.59
N THR A 39 -1.89 39.25 -8.79
CA THR A 39 -0.64 39.99 -9.01
C THR A 39 0.13 40.20 -7.71
N SER A 40 -0.22 39.49 -6.63
CA SER A 40 0.42 39.65 -5.34
C SER A 40 1.89 39.17 -5.39
N THR A 41 2.75 39.89 -4.68
CA THR A 41 4.11 39.48 -4.49
C THR A 41 4.17 38.28 -3.56
N ARG A 42 4.85 37.19 -3.97
CA ARG A 42 5.00 35.97 -3.17
C ARG A 42 6.46 35.56 -3.05
N ILE A 43 6.79 34.92 -1.92
CA ILE A 43 8.07 34.30 -1.69
C ILE A 43 8.02 32.86 -2.24
N ILE A 44 9.01 32.48 -3.04
CA ILE A 44 9.22 31.12 -3.53
C ILE A 44 10.52 30.60 -2.91
N THR A 45 10.48 29.41 -2.33
CA THR A 45 11.64 28.78 -1.66
C THR A 45 11.43 27.27 -1.56
N ASP A 46 12.53 26.50 -1.51
CA ASP A 46 12.60 25.08 -1.17
C ASP A 46 12.83 24.83 0.34
N LEU A 47 12.89 25.88 1.15
CA LEU A 47 13.02 25.72 2.59
C LEU A 47 11.75 25.15 3.23
N SER A 48 11.95 24.24 4.18
CA SER A 48 10.91 23.70 5.04
C SER A 48 11.40 23.57 6.48
N ASN A 49 10.47 23.43 7.43
CA ASN A 49 10.83 23.00 8.78
C ASN A 49 11.17 21.51 8.70
N CYS A 50 12.43 21.15 8.96
CA CYS A 50 12.90 19.79 8.78
C CYS A 50 14.02 19.44 9.76
N GLU A 51 14.34 18.15 9.82
CA GLU A 51 15.57 17.64 10.41
C GLU A 51 16.47 17.12 9.29
N ILE A 52 17.76 17.47 9.32
CA ILE A 52 18.76 17.06 8.34
C ILE A 52 19.88 16.35 9.09
N THR A 53 20.29 15.20 8.61
CA THR A 53 21.44 14.47 9.17
C THR A 53 22.75 14.92 8.50
N TYR A 54 23.89 14.77 9.19
CA TYR A 54 25.19 15.29 8.73
C TYR A 54 25.64 14.72 7.38
N ASN A 55 25.21 13.52 7.02
CA ASN A 55 25.53 12.89 5.74
C ASN A 55 24.72 13.45 4.55
N GLN A 56 23.72 14.27 4.79
CA GLN A 56 22.91 14.92 3.75
C GLN A 56 23.48 16.25 3.27
N LEU A 57 24.48 16.80 3.98
CA LEU A 57 25.12 18.05 3.61
C LEU A 57 26.61 17.87 3.33
N THR A 58 27.11 18.55 2.31
CA THR A 58 28.53 18.64 2.05
C THR A 58 29.11 19.85 2.85
N ASP A 59 30.15 19.61 3.63
CA ASP A 59 30.82 20.64 4.44
C ASP A 59 29.85 21.46 5.31
N ASP A 60 28.83 20.81 5.89
CA ASP A 60 27.82 21.46 6.71
C ASP A 60 27.09 22.62 6.01
N THR A 61 27.03 22.60 4.69
CA THR A 61 26.44 23.67 3.89
C THR A 61 25.13 23.22 3.27
N LEU A 62 24.05 23.92 3.61
CA LEU A 62 22.72 23.75 3.04
C LEU A 62 22.56 24.68 1.83
N PRO A 63 22.49 24.17 0.60
CA PRO A 63 22.07 24.93 -0.56
C PRO A 63 20.54 25.03 -0.58
N PHE A 64 20.01 26.18 -0.92
CA PHE A 64 18.57 26.39 -1.10
C PHE A 64 18.32 27.58 -2.01
N TYR A 65 17.10 27.71 -2.51
CA TYR A 65 16.70 28.94 -3.21
C TYR A 65 15.60 29.70 -2.48
N ALA A 66 15.59 31.01 -2.68
CA ALA A 66 14.53 31.90 -2.25
C ALA A 66 14.49 33.13 -3.15
N TYR A 67 13.31 33.45 -3.72
CA TYR A 67 13.13 34.64 -4.54
C TYR A 67 11.68 35.13 -4.50
N LEU A 68 11.43 36.31 -5.06
CA LEU A 68 10.08 36.87 -5.18
C LEU A 68 9.57 36.70 -6.60
N ILE A 69 8.33 36.22 -6.76
CA ILE A 69 7.57 36.46 -7.97
C ILE A 69 6.75 37.72 -7.81
N ASN A 70 6.54 38.45 -8.91
CA ASN A 70 5.83 39.74 -8.95
C ASN A 70 6.36 40.72 -7.87
N PRO A 71 7.63 41.07 -7.87
CA PRO A 71 8.24 41.78 -6.75
C PRO A 71 7.66 43.18 -6.50
N ASN A 72 7.00 43.83 -7.48
CA ASN A 72 6.30 45.10 -7.34
C ASN A 72 7.08 46.17 -6.50
N GLY A 73 8.40 46.25 -6.70
CA GLY A 73 9.29 47.10 -5.95
C GLY A 73 9.65 46.61 -4.54
N GLU A 74 9.28 45.39 -4.19
CA GLU A 74 9.67 44.74 -2.95
C GLU A 74 10.96 43.94 -3.11
N THR A 75 11.65 43.66 -2.00
CA THR A 75 12.93 42.94 -1.99
C THR A 75 12.88 41.81 -0.99
N LEU A 76 13.58 40.72 -1.29
CA LEU A 76 13.80 39.59 -0.37
C LEU A 76 15.09 39.81 0.40
N LYS A 77 15.05 39.58 1.71
CA LYS A 77 16.23 39.45 2.57
C LYS A 77 16.18 38.10 3.26
N VAL A 78 17.29 37.38 3.19
CA VAL A 78 17.45 36.05 3.79
C VAL A 78 18.39 36.17 4.99
N LYS A 79 17.98 35.67 6.15
CA LYS A 79 18.76 35.72 7.38
C LYS A 79 18.93 34.36 8.01
N LEU A 80 20.18 33.98 8.29
CA LEU A 80 20.52 32.77 9.05
C LEU A 80 20.75 33.17 10.52
N GLN A 81 20.24 32.33 11.44
CA GLN A 81 20.51 32.43 12.88
C GLN A 81 20.80 31.05 13.46
N ASN A 82 21.99 30.89 13.99
CA ASN A 82 22.50 29.72 14.71
C ASN A 82 23.65 30.18 15.65
N SER A 83 24.29 29.25 16.36
CA SER A 83 25.35 29.60 17.32
C SER A 83 26.61 30.22 16.66
N ASP A 84 26.83 29.95 15.37
CA ASP A 84 27.97 30.54 14.60
C ASP A 84 27.64 31.93 14.05
N THR A 85 26.44 32.43 14.26
CA THR A 85 26.04 33.79 13.81
C THR A 85 26.01 34.76 14.96
N PRO A 86 26.14 36.11 14.70
CA PRO A 86 25.86 37.11 15.70
C PRO A 86 24.47 36.95 16.33
N MET A 87 24.24 37.46 17.53
CA MET A 87 22.97 37.34 18.26
C MET A 87 21.75 37.73 17.41
N ASN A 88 21.91 38.71 16.51
CA ASN A 88 20.86 39.15 15.60
C ASN A 88 20.81 38.37 14.28
N GLY A 89 21.58 37.28 14.14
CA GLY A 89 21.72 36.52 12.91
C GLY A 89 22.58 37.21 11.85
N ARG A 90 22.78 36.53 10.73
CA ARG A 90 23.56 37.00 9.58
C ARG A 90 22.70 37.00 8.32
N TYR A 91 22.70 38.12 7.59
CA TYR A 91 22.08 38.12 6.27
C TYR A 91 22.96 37.36 5.28
N LEU A 92 22.30 36.48 4.50
CA LEU A 92 22.91 35.75 3.41
C LEU A 92 22.83 36.55 2.13
N THR A 93 23.85 36.42 1.29
CA THR A 93 23.94 37.03 -0.03
C THR A 93 23.86 35.95 -1.11
N SER A 94 23.26 36.29 -2.22
CA SER A 94 23.14 35.44 -3.41
C SER A 94 23.73 36.20 -4.60
N ALA A 95 24.54 35.53 -5.40
CA ALA A 95 25.13 36.14 -6.59
C ALA A 95 24.12 36.39 -7.72
N ASP A 96 23.09 35.54 -7.79
CA ASP A 96 22.03 35.60 -8.80
C ASP A 96 20.69 36.12 -8.22
N GLY A 97 20.67 36.43 -6.92
CA GLY A 97 19.45 36.88 -6.23
C GLY A 97 18.44 35.77 -5.94
N LYS A 98 18.79 34.52 -6.24
CA LYS A 98 17.87 33.36 -6.07
C LYS A 98 18.48 32.25 -5.23
N ASN A 99 19.72 31.84 -5.53
CA ASN A 99 20.35 30.69 -4.90
C ASN A 99 21.21 31.14 -3.72
N TYR A 100 21.03 30.50 -2.57
CA TYR A 100 21.73 30.79 -1.32
C TYR A 100 22.41 29.55 -0.77
N THR A 101 23.38 29.77 0.09
CA THR A 101 24.01 28.73 0.91
C THR A 101 24.00 29.14 2.38
N ALA A 102 23.61 28.23 3.27
CA ALA A 102 23.65 28.45 4.70
C ALA A 102 24.60 27.44 5.36
N ARG A 103 25.56 27.94 6.13
CA ARG A 103 26.41 27.06 6.96
C ARG A 103 25.61 26.65 8.20
N MET A 104 25.33 25.36 8.32
CA MET A 104 24.56 24.78 9.40
C MET A 104 25.50 24.42 10.58
N VAL A 105 24.99 24.59 11.79
CA VAL A 105 25.68 24.13 13.00
C VAL A 105 25.02 22.82 13.45
N ARG A 106 25.90 21.83 13.75
CA ARG A 106 25.47 20.47 14.12
C ARG A 106 24.84 20.45 15.52
N ASN A 107 23.88 19.52 15.70
CA ASN A 107 23.19 19.27 16.97
C ASN A 107 22.37 20.44 17.52
N GLU A 108 22.03 21.41 16.66
CA GLU A 108 21.14 22.52 17.02
C GLU A 108 20.08 22.78 15.95
N THR A 109 19.11 23.59 16.31
CA THR A 109 18.12 24.09 15.36
C THR A 109 18.63 25.38 14.74
N ASN A 110 18.94 25.31 13.45
CA ASN A 110 19.32 26.47 12.65
C ASN A 110 18.05 27.15 12.12
N HIS A 111 17.98 28.46 12.19
CA HIS A 111 16.83 29.19 11.72
C HIS A 111 17.16 30.01 10.47
N ILE A 112 16.37 29.83 9.40
CA ILE A 112 16.45 30.67 8.20
C ILE A 112 15.15 31.47 8.13
N THR A 113 15.28 32.81 8.10
CA THR A 113 14.13 33.70 8.03
C THR A 113 14.17 34.50 6.74
N LEU A 114 13.07 34.44 5.99
CA LEU A 114 12.84 35.20 4.78
C LEU A 114 12.01 36.42 5.10
N TYR A 115 12.50 37.59 4.74
CA TYR A 115 11.82 38.87 4.93
C TYR A 115 11.46 39.46 3.57
N ARG A 116 10.19 39.60 3.26
CA ARG A 116 9.73 40.41 2.15
C ARG A 116 9.58 41.86 2.62
N LYS A 117 10.28 42.78 1.96
CA LYS A 117 10.38 44.18 2.36
C LYS A 117 9.92 45.11 1.25
N LYS A 118 9.17 46.13 1.63
CA LYS A 118 8.87 47.30 0.81
C LYS A 118 9.61 48.50 1.39
N GLY A 119 10.70 48.89 0.74
CA GLY A 119 11.65 49.83 1.34
C GLY A 119 12.24 49.27 2.66
N ASN A 120 12.10 49.99 3.75
CA ASN A 120 12.57 49.56 5.07
C ASN A 120 11.52 48.77 5.89
N THR A 121 10.29 48.68 5.40
CA THR A 121 9.18 48.01 6.12
C THR A 121 9.16 46.53 5.77
N THR A 122 9.08 45.64 6.77
CA THR A 122 8.83 44.22 6.58
C THR A 122 7.34 44.02 6.33
N VAL A 123 7.02 43.47 5.18
CA VAL A 123 5.63 43.18 4.74
C VAL A 123 5.26 41.75 5.14
N GLU A 124 6.24 40.85 5.08
CA GLU A 124 6.06 39.44 5.42
C GLU A 124 7.35 38.89 6.02
N GLU A 125 7.20 38.00 7.00
CA GLU A 125 8.27 37.25 7.61
C GLU A 125 7.89 35.78 7.67
N VAL A 126 8.76 34.91 7.07
CA VAL A 126 8.60 33.46 7.11
C VAL A 126 9.85 32.86 7.72
N ARG A 127 9.70 32.10 8.80
CA ARG A 127 10.83 31.47 9.51
C ARG A 127 10.79 29.97 9.36
N PHE A 128 11.90 29.40 8.96
CA PHE A 128 12.15 27.97 8.88
C PHE A 128 13.07 27.54 10.01
N SER A 129 12.72 26.43 10.65
CA SER A 129 13.49 25.79 11.72
C SER A 129 14.05 24.48 11.19
N ILE A 130 15.37 24.42 11.01
CA ILE A 130 16.07 23.26 10.45
C ILE A 130 16.97 22.69 11.53
N ARG A 131 16.60 21.52 12.05
CA ARG A 131 17.42 20.80 13.01
C ARG A 131 18.49 20.02 12.27
N TYR A 132 19.76 20.34 12.52
CA TYR A 132 20.89 19.66 11.92
C TYR A 132 21.51 18.71 12.93
N VAL A 133 21.28 17.40 12.73
CA VAL A 133 21.65 16.36 13.69
C VAL A 133 22.86 15.60 13.18
N ALA A 134 23.98 15.70 13.93
CA ALA A 134 25.14 14.85 13.73
C ALA A 134 25.15 13.78 14.83
N GLN A 135 24.23 12.84 14.78
CA GLN A 135 24.19 11.77 15.75
C GLN A 135 25.26 10.71 15.41
N LYS A 136 25.98 10.29 16.44
CA LYS A 136 26.66 9.00 16.40
C LYS A 136 25.66 7.94 16.78
N ALA A 137 25.73 6.80 16.12
CA ALA A 137 25.08 5.59 16.60
C ALA A 137 25.42 5.38 18.08
N ASP A 138 24.42 5.10 18.89
CA ASP A 138 24.55 4.73 20.29
C ASP A 138 23.97 3.32 20.51
N GLU A 139 24.06 2.80 21.75
CA GLU A 139 23.58 1.44 22.05
C GLU A 139 22.06 1.29 21.88
N ASP A 140 21.29 2.36 22.11
CA ASP A 140 19.83 2.36 21.98
C ASP A 140 19.38 2.64 20.53
N HIS A 141 20.22 3.35 19.74
CA HIS A 141 19.93 3.74 18.36
C HIS A 141 21.15 3.52 17.47
N PRO A 142 21.56 2.27 17.25
CA PRO A 142 22.84 1.96 16.56
C PRO A 142 22.86 2.37 15.08
N THR A 143 21.71 2.66 14.48
CA THR A 143 21.58 2.98 13.04
C THR A 143 21.18 4.41 12.75
N ILE A 144 21.09 5.25 13.78
CA ILE A 144 20.60 6.63 13.62
C ILE A 144 21.54 7.44 12.70
N GLY A 145 21.00 8.00 11.63
CA GLY A 145 21.74 8.79 10.65
C GLY A 145 22.65 7.98 9.71
N GLU A 146 22.80 6.68 9.89
CA GLU A 146 23.62 5.81 9.03
C GLU A 146 22.81 5.16 7.90
N HIS A 147 21.52 4.96 8.13
CA HIS A 147 20.64 4.24 7.23
C HIS A 147 19.35 5.03 6.92
N PRO A 148 19.45 6.15 6.15
CA PRO A 148 18.27 6.93 5.82
C PRO A 148 17.24 6.10 5.05
N PRO A 149 15.94 6.35 5.23
CA PRO A 149 14.89 5.74 4.42
C PRO A 149 15.10 6.01 2.94
N THR A 150 14.66 5.08 2.10
CA THR A 150 14.60 5.27 0.66
C THR A 150 13.26 5.90 0.28
N ILE A 151 13.28 6.96 -0.53
CA ILE A 151 12.10 7.60 -1.11
C ILE A 151 12.06 7.30 -2.60
N VAL A 152 10.94 6.80 -3.09
CA VAL A 152 10.65 6.56 -4.51
C VAL A 152 9.39 7.33 -4.88
N THR A 153 9.43 8.04 -5.97
CA THR A 153 8.34 8.93 -6.40
C THR A 153 8.28 9.02 -7.93
N ASN A 154 7.10 9.36 -8.46
CA ASN A 154 6.93 9.65 -9.88
C ASN A 154 7.41 11.05 -10.31
N LEU A 155 8.06 11.80 -9.41
CA LEU A 155 8.77 13.03 -9.77
C LEU A 155 10.19 12.79 -10.27
N ASP A 156 10.73 11.57 -10.13
CA ASP A 156 12.08 11.26 -10.59
C ASP A 156 12.20 11.47 -12.10
N GLY A 157 13.06 12.40 -12.49
CA GLY A 157 13.27 12.80 -13.90
C GLY A 157 12.28 13.84 -14.44
N VAL A 158 11.24 14.22 -13.69
CA VAL A 158 10.31 15.27 -14.08
C VAL A 158 10.94 16.65 -13.80
N THR A 159 11.14 17.43 -14.82
CA THR A 159 11.66 18.82 -14.72
C THR A 159 10.65 19.86 -15.19
N GLU A 160 9.66 19.44 -15.97
CA GLU A 160 8.61 20.31 -16.51
C GLU A 160 7.29 19.54 -16.53
N THR A 161 6.17 20.23 -16.32
CA THR A 161 4.83 19.69 -16.48
C THR A 161 3.86 20.78 -16.97
N SER A 162 2.87 20.38 -17.77
CA SER A 162 1.70 21.22 -18.06
C SER A 162 0.46 20.72 -17.32
N ASN A 163 0.58 19.65 -16.55
CA ASN A 163 -0.54 19.09 -15.80
C ASN A 163 -0.82 19.93 -14.53
N ARG A 164 -1.92 20.68 -14.53
CA ARG A 164 -2.34 21.52 -13.39
C ARG A 164 -2.64 20.67 -12.14
N ASN A 165 -3.27 19.53 -12.34
CA ASN A 165 -3.62 18.59 -11.29
C ASN A 165 -2.71 17.36 -11.37
N PHE A 166 -1.62 17.36 -10.62
CA PHE A 166 -0.63 16.29 -10.66
C PHE A 166 -0.80 15.35 -9.46
N THR A 167 -0.99 14.08 -9.72
CA THR A 167 -1.01 13.07 -8.66
C THR A 167 0.41 12.60 -8.38
N LEU A 168 1.00 13.12 -7.32
CA LEU A 168 2.31 12.70 -6.81
C LEU A 168 2.16 11.39 -6.06
N THR A 169 2.93 10.38 -6.45
CA THR A 169 3.06 9.13 -5.71
C THR A 169 4.35 9.12 -4.90
N VAL A 170 4.27 8.69 -3.64
CA VAL A 170 5.41 8.58 -2.73
C VAL A 170 5.39 7.23 -2.04
N LYS A 171 6.46 6.46 -2.19
CA LYS A 171 6.75 5.26 -1.41
C LYS A 171 8.01 5.50 -0.61
N ALA A 172 7.94 5.41 0.70
CA ALA A 172 9.12 5.49 1.56
C ALA A 172 9.31 4.16 2.30
N THR A 173 10.56 3.71 2.39
CA THR A 173 10.93 2.42 2.97
C THR A 173 12.10 2.61 3.90
N ALA A 174 11.99 2.15 5.16
CA ALA A 174 13.11 2.10 6.09
C ALA A 174 14.21 1.19 5.56
N TYR A 175 15.44 1.36 6.03
CA TYR A 175 16.57 0.51 5.61
C TYR A 175 16.35 -0.99 5.89
N THR A 176 15.51 -1.32 6.87
CA THR A 176 15.09 -2.69 7.18
C THR A 176 14.19 -3.32 6.12
N GLY A 177 13.75 -2.54 5.10
CA GLY A 177 12.79 -2.95 4.09
C GLY A 177 11.34 -2.73 4.47
N SER A 178 11.06 -2.26 5.69
CA SER A 178 9.69 -1.99 6.15
C SER A 178 9.12 -0.72 5.50
N PRO A 179 7.89 -0.74 4.97
CA PRO A 179 7.27 0.46 4.43
C PRO A 179 6.97 1.47 5.55
N LEU A 180 7.17 2.76 5.27
CA LEU A 180 6.80 3.84 6.18
C LEU A 180 5.34 4.25 6.00
N TYR A 181 4.71 4.68 7.10
CA TYR A 181 3.32 5.13 7.10
C TYR A 181 3.18 6.59 6.66
N ALA A 182 1.98 7.00 6.27
CA ALA A 182 1.69 8.39 5.89
C ALA A 182 2.07 9.42 6.96
N SER A 183 1.99 9.05 8.23
CA SER A 183 2.41 9.90 9.36
C SER A 183 3.93 10.13 9.44
N GLN A 184 4.70 9.32 8.72
CA GLN A 184 6.16 9.36 8.64
C GLN A 184 6.64 9.95 7.31
N ILE A 185 5.73 10.54 6.54
CA ILE A 185 6.03 11.19 5.25
C ILE A 185 5.43 12.59 5.27
N GLU A 186 6.22 13.56 4.91
CA GLU A 186 5.79 14.95 4.73
C GLU A 186 6.09 15.41 3.31
N VAL A 187 5.08 15.95 2.64
CA VAL A 187 5.21 16.55 1.32
C VAL A 187 4.87 18.03 1.42
N GLN A 188 5.71 18.86 0.82
CA GLN A 188 5.47 20.31 0.72
C GLN A 188 5.62 20.76 -0.73
N MET A 189 4.83 21.74 -1.13
CA MET A 189 4.98 22.49 -2.37
C MET A 189 5.15 23.96 -2.03
N ASP A 190 6.24 24.56 -2.50
CA ASP A 190 6.63 25.95 -2.20
C ASP A 190 6.63 26.27 -0.69
N GLY A 191 7.10 25.31 0.12
CA GLY A 191 7.11 25.42 1.58
C GLY A 191 5.76 25.24 2.27
N LYS A 192 4.69 24.97 1.50
CA LYS A 192 3.34 24.73 2.04
C LYS A 192 3.07 23.22 2.07
N ARG A 193 2.70 22.71 3.25
CA ARG A 193 2.42 21.28 3.44
C ARG A 193 1.19 20.84 2.64
N ILE A 194 1.35 19.73 1.91
CA ILE A 194 0.26 19.03 1.24
C ILE A 194 -0.28 17.97 2.22
N THR A 195 -1.58 17.95 2.43
CA THR A 195 -2.26 17.08 3.40
C THR A 195 -3.22 16.15 2.73
N GLY A 196 -3.67 15.11 3.46
CA GLY A 196 -4.70 14.19 3.00
C GLY A 196 -4.22 13.21 1.94
N PRO A 197 -3.04 12.54 2.12
CA PRO A 197 -2.67 11.47 1.21
C PRO A 197 -3.69 10.35 1.23
N THR A 198 -3.84 9.67 0.09
CA THR A 198 -4.65 8.46 -0.06
C THR A 198 -3.77 7.26 -0.38
N GLY A 199 -4.31 6.05 -0.27
CA GLY A 199 -3.56 4.82 -0.55
C GLY A 199 -2.62 4.38 0.57
N GLY A 200 -1.67 3.50 0.25
CA GLY A 200 -0.62 2.95 1.10
C GLY A 200 -0.28 1.51 0.68
N PRO A 201 0.98 1.09 0.74
CA PRO A 201 2.20 1.81 1.16
C PRO A 201 2.76 2.78 0.12
N VAL A 202 2.16 2.90 -1.07
CA VAL A 202 2.38 3.99 -2.02
C VAL A 202 1.30 5.02 -1.74
N TYR A 203 1.70 6.19 -1.27
CA TYR A 203 0.79 7.28 -0.91
C TYR A 203 0.65 8.27 -2.06
N GLU A 204 -0.57 8.72 -2.32
CA GLU A 204 -0.90 9.67 -3.36
C GLU A 204 -1.20 11.04 -2.74
N TYR A 205 -0.47 12.04 -3.17
CA TYR A 205 -0.67 13.44 -2.81
C TYR A 205 -1.17 14.20 -4.03
N GLN A 206 -2.22 14.99 -3.88
CA GLN A 206 -2.70 15.85 -4.97
C GLN A 206 -1.95 17.17 -4.95
N LEU A 207 -1.11 17.39 -5.96
CA LEU A 207 -0.49 18.68 -6.22
C LEU A 207 -1.39 19.48 -7.15
N TYR A 208 -1.50 20.76 -6.88
CA TYR A 208 -2.18 21.72 -7.73
C TYR A 208 -1.20 22.81 -8.11
N PHE A 209 -0.87 22.92 -9.39
CA PHE A 209 -0.01 23.96 -9.94
C PHE A 209 -0.86 25.17 -10.32
N PRO A 210 -0.77 26.30 -9.60
CA PRO A 210 -1.50 27.48 -9.93
C PRO A 210 -0.97 28.11 -11.23
N ASP A 211 -1.85 28.74 -11.97
CA ASP A 211 -1.48 29.41 -13.21
C ASP A 211 -0.47 30.54 -12.94
N PRO A 212 0.53 30.73 -13.83
CA PRO A 212 1.47 31.81 -13.69
C PRO A 212 0.77 33.17 -13.81
N ILE A 213 1.19 34.11 -12.98
CA ILE A 213 0.61 35.47 -12.97
C ILE A 213 1.18 36.32 -14.12
N VAL A 214 2.40 36.00 -14.57
CA VAL A 214 3.06 36.68 -15.68
C VAL A 214 3.74 35.65 -16.58
N GLY A 215 3.43 35.70 -17.85
CA GLY A 215 3.90 34.70 -18.82
C GLY A 215 3.15 33.38 -18.66
N ASP A 216 3.69 32.36 -19.27
CA ASP A 216 3.11 31.01 -19.41
C ASP A 216 3.87 29.92 -18.61
N THR A 217 4.82 30.33 -17.77
CA THR A 217 5.60 29.38 -16.93
C THR A 217 5.86 29.91 -15.53
N VAL A 218 5.89 28.99 -14.56
CA VAL A 218 6.30 29.26 -13.18
C VAL A 218 7.04 28.05 -12.61
N GLU A 219 8.13 28.28 -11.87
CA GLU A 219 8.88 27.23 -11.19
C GLU A 219 8.30 26.98 -9.81
N HIS A 220 8.05 25.72 -9.48
CA HIS A 220 7.62 25.25 -8.17
C HIS A 220 8.63 24.30 -7.57
N THR A 221 8.69 24.27 -6.25
CA THR A 221 9.52 23.32 -5.51
C THR A 221 8.65 22.36 -4.73
N ILE A 222 8.91 21.07 -4.93
CA ILE A 222 8.28 20.00 -4.18
C ILE A 222 9.34 19.34 -3.31
N THR A 223 9.09 19.29 -2.00
CA THR A 223 9.97 18.64 -1.05
C THR A 223 9.28 17.47 -0.39
N ILE A 224 9.99 16.35 -0.27
CA ILE A 224 9.50 15.14 0.37
C ILE A 224 10.48 14.77 1.46
N ARG A 225 9.98 14.60 2.68
CA ARG A 225 10.73 14.10 3.82
C ARG A 225 10.09 12.81 4.32
N ALA A 226 10.93 11.83 4.65
CA ALA A 226 10.49 10.59 5.29
C ALA A 226 11.38 10.30 6.50
N TRP A 227 10.81 9.71 7.56
CA TRP A 227 11.57 9.35 8.78
C TRP A 227 11.05 8.03 9.35
N ASP A 228 11.93 7.25 9.92
CA ASP A 228 11.59 6.00 10.62
C ASP A 228 11.42 6.22 12.13
N GLY A 229 11.09 5.13 12.84
CA GLY A 229 10.94 5.15 14.29
C GLY A 229 12.27 5.19 15.05
N GLU A 230 13.40 4.99 14.36
CA GLU A 230 14.75 4.94 14.93
C GLU A 230 15.50 6.28 14.80
N GLY A 231 14.83 7.30 14.23
CA GLY A 231 15.39 8.65 14.08
C GLY A 231 16.15 8.87 12.78
N ASN A 232 16.21 7.90 11.86
CA ASN A 232 16.76 8.12 10.53
C ASN A 232 15.76 8.92 9.69
N SER A 233 16.25 9.82 8.86
CA SER A 233 15.40 10.57 7.94
C SER A 233 16.07 10.77 6.59
N ALA A 234 15.24 10.87 5.55
CA ALA A 234 15.62 11.22 4.19
C ALA A 234 14.83 12.46 3.74
N PHE A 235 15.44 13.21 2.83
CA PHE A 235 14.88 14.42 2.26
C PHE A 235 15.25 14.50 0.79
N VAL A 236 14.27 14.74 -0.07
CA VAL A 236 14.48 14.98 -1.50
C VAL A 236 13.72 16.24 -1.93
N SER A 237 14.25 16.95 -2.91
CA SER A 237 13.67 18.20 -3.42
C SER A 237 13.70 18.20 -4.93
N TYR A 238 12.58 18.59 -5.53
CA TYR A 238 12.36 18.66 -6.97
C TYR A 238 11.99 20.09 -7.36
N ARG A 239 12.55 20.57 -8.46
CA ARG A 239 12.17 21.83 -9.10
C ARG A 239 11.43 21.49 -10.36
N ILE A 240 10.17 21.90 -10.45
CA ILE A 240 9.27 21.61 -11.55
C ILE A 240 8.86 22.92 -12.21
N LEU A 241 9.17 23.06 -13.48
CA LEU A 241 8.67 24.17 -14.30
C LEU A 241 7.24 23.83 -14.73
N TYR A 242 6.25 24.52 -14.17
CA TYR A 242 4.88 24.42 -14.65
C TYR A 242 4.68 25.34 -15.86
N ARG A 243 4.21 24.75 -16.95
CA ARG A 243 3.84 25.49 -18.17
C ARG A 243 2.33 25.51 -18.29
N PHE A 244 1.77 26.71 -18.25
CA PHE A 244 0.33 26.92 -18.42
C PHE A 244 -0.10 26.50 -19.84
N VAL A 245 -1.23 25.80 -19.89
CA VAL A 245 -2.03 25.54 -21.09
C VAL A 245 -3.51 25.63 -20.73
N ASP A 246 -4.35 25.99 -21.70
CA ASP A 246 -5.78 26.14 -21.46
C ASP A 246 -6.45 24.81 -21.11
N THR A 247 -7.55 24.89 -20.33
CA THR A 247 -8.38 23.73 -20.01
C THR A 247 -8.88 23.07 -21.30
N GLY A 248 -8.73 21.74 -21.38
CA GLY A 248 -9.10 20.95 -22.55
C GLY A 248 -7.98 20.79 -23.60
N ASP A 249 -6.90 21.55 -23.51
CA ASP A 249 -5.74 21.36 -24.38
C ASP A 249 -5.01 20.03 -24.06
N VAL A 250 -4.39 19.46 -25.10
CA VAL A 250 -3.63 18.22 -24.95
C VAL A 250 -2.31 18.50 -24.24
N ILE A 251 -2.09 17.81 -23.12
CA ILE A 251 -0.90 17.93 -22.27
C ILE A 251 -0.02 16.69 -22.26
N GLY A 252 -0.43 15.61 -22.91
CA GLY A 252 0.33 14.36 -22.95
C GLY A 252 -0.47 13.21 -23.56
N THR A 253 0.06 12.02 -23.38
CA THR A 253 -0.54 10.77 -23.88
C THR A 253 -0.49 9.73 -22.76
N ALA A 254 -1.59 8.99 -22.56
CA ALA A 254 -1.66 7.84 -21.69
C ALA A 254 -2.18 6.62 -22.44
N TYR A 255 -2.02 5.45 -21.83
CA TYR A 255 -2.47 4.19 -22.40
C TYR A 255 -3.53 3.58 -21.45
N ILE A 256 -4.63 3.11 -22.04
CA ILE A 256 -5.68 2.45 -21.29
C ILE A 256 -5.67 0.97 -21.67
N VAL A 257 -5.65 0.09 -20.67
CA VAL A 257 -5.64 -1.36 -20.82
C VAL A 257 -6.82 -1.94 -20.04
N ILE A 258 -7.58 -2.83 -20.65
CA ILE A 258 -8.65 -3.57 -20.00
C ILE A 258 -8.22 -5.02 -19.79
N ASP A 259 -8.29 -5.49 -18.56
CA ASP A 259 -7.78 -6.79 -18.13
C ASP A 259 -8.82 -7.53 -17.28
N ALA A 260 -9.26 -8.68 -17.76
CA ALA A 260 -10.16 -9.58 -17.09
C ALA A 260 -9.55 -10.99 -16.91
N THR A 261 -8.25 -11.07 -16.64
CA THR A 261 -7.49 -12.31 -16.37
C THR A 261 -8.15 -13.16 -15.29
N THR A 262 -8.80 -12.53 -14.32
CA THR A 262 -9.50 -13.20 -13.21
C THR A 262 -10.69 -14.06 -13.67
N VAL A 263 -11.25 -13.76 -14.83
CA VAL A 263 -12.32 -14.56 -15.45
C VAL A 263 -11.86 -15.25 -16.73
N GLY A 264 -10.56 -15.29 -17.00
CA GLY A 264 -9.94 -16.02 -18.11
C GLY A 264 -10.04 -15.33 -19.46
N LEU A 265 -10.31 -14.03 -19.48
CA LEU A 265 -10.36 -13.24 -20.72
C LEU A 265 -9.04 -12.51 -21.03
N ASP A 266 -8.06 -12.62 -20.14
CA ASP A 266 -6.74 -11.99 -20.26
C ASP A 266 -6.82 -10.46 -20.46
N VAL A 267 -5.91 -9.89 -21.24
CA VAL A 267 -5.99 -8.52 -21.76
C VAL A 267 -6.96 -8.55 -22.94
N MET A 268 -8.06 -7.84 -22.81
CA MET A 268 -9.22 -8.00 -23.69
C MET A 268 -9.05 -7.27 -25.03
N GLU A 269 -8.26 -6.19 -25.05
CA GLU A 269 -8.07 -5.33 -26.22
C GLU A 269 -6.62 -4.85 -26.30
N GLU A 270 -6.18 -4.43 -27.48
CA GLU A 270 -4.93 -3.68 -27.64
C GLU A 270 -5.00 -2.36 -26.86
N PRO A 271 -3.90 -1.91 -26.25
CA PRO A 271 -3.90 -0.70 -25.43
C PRO A 271 -4.42 0.53 -26.21
N TYR A 272 -5.44 1.19 -25.67
CA TYR A 272 -5.95 2.43 -26.26
C TYR A 272 -5.04 3.60 -25.95
N THR A 273 -4.70 4.41 -26.97
CA THR A 273 -3.88 5.61 -26.82
C THR A 273 -4.76 6.83 -26.57
N TYR A 274 -4.81 7.28 -25.34
CA TYR A 274 -5.60 8.44 -24.91
C TYR A 274 -4.79 9.73 -24.97
N LYS A 275 -5.37 10.80 -25.49
CA LYS A 275 -4.79 12.16 -25.44
C LYS A 275 -5.23 12.85 -24.15
N ILE A 276 -4.31 12.94 -23.20
CA ILE A 276 -4.57 13.60 -21.92
C ILE A 276 -4.88 15.06 -22.16
N ARG A 277 -6.00 15.52 -21.62
CA ARG A 277 -6.41 16.93 -21.71
C ARG A 277 -6.28 17.59 -20.34
N GLN A 278 -5.86 18.86 -20.39
CA GLN A 278 -5.72 19.67 -19.19
C GLN A 278 -7.03 19.68 -18.38
N ASN A 279 -6.92 19.45 -17.08
CA ASN A 279 -8.01 19.45 -16.12
C ASN A 279 -9.12 18.40 -16.38
N THR A 280 -8.79 17.29 -17.08
CA THR A 280 -9.74 16.23 -17.39
C THR A 280 -9.42 14.98 -16.57
N PRO A 281 -10.36 14.47 -15.75
CA PRO A 281 -10.16 13.26 -14.93
C PRO A 281 -10.01 11.99 -15.78
N ALA A 282 -9.42 10.95 -15.18
CA ALA A 282 -9.20 9.65 -15.82
C ALA A 282 -10.49 8.91 -16.20
N SER A 283 -11.64 9.26 -15.62
CA SER A 283 -12.95 8.75 -16.01
C SER A 283 -13.25 8.96 -17.48
N TYR A 284 -12.87 10.11 -18.05
CA TYR A 284 -13.04 10.40 -19.48
C TYR A 284 -12.18 9.47 -20.35
N ALA A 285 -10.95 9.18 -19.93
CA ALA A 285 -10.07 8.29 -20.66
C ALA A 285 -10.61 6.85 -20.72
N VAL A 286 -11.17 6.37 -19.60
CA VAL A 286 -11.78 5.03 -19.53
C VAL A 286 -13.00 4.95 -20.45
N ILE A 287 -13.88 5.95 -20.41
CA ILE A 287 -15.09 5.95 -21.25
C ILE A 287 -14.74 6.07 -22.73
N GLU A 288 -13.84 6.97 -23.12
CA GLU A 288 -13.39 7.11 -24.51
C GLU A 288 -12.80 5.80 -25.04
N ALA A 289 -12.01 5.09 -24.22
CA ALA A 289 -11.48 3.78 -24.58
C ALA A 289 -12.57 2.72 -24.75
N LEU A 290 -13.54 2.65 -23.84
CA LEU A 290 -14.65 1.70 -23.94
C LEU A 290 -15.50 1.95 -25.17
N GLU A 291 -15.77 3.21 -25.53
CA GLU A 291 -16.51 3.60 -26.73
C GLU A 291 -15.75 3.20 -27.99
N GLU A 292 -14.43 3.46 -28.06
CA GLU A 292 -13.60 3.08 -29.21
C GLU A 292 -13.55 1.55 -29.42
N TRP A 293 -13.48 0.78 -28.34
CA TRP A 293 -13.54 -0.69 -28.40
C TRP A 293 -14.95 -1.25 -28.64
N GLY A 294 -15.98 -0.38 -28.67
CA GLY A 294 -17.36 -0.76 -28.94
C GLY A 294 -18.05 -1.46 -27.75
N TYR A 295 -17.67 -1.14 -26.53
CA TYR A 295 -18.37 -1.59 -25.33
C TYR A 295 -19.50 -0.61 -24.98
N GLU A 296 -20.64 -1.16 -24.58
CA GLU A 296 -21.64 -0.44 -23.80
C GLU A 296 -21.21 -0.48 -22.32
N TYR A 297 -21.62 0.51 -21.52
CA TYR A 297 -21.21 0.61 -20.13
C TYR A 297 -22.30 1.21 -19.25
N GLU A 298 -22.30 0.80 -17.98
CA GLU A 298 -23.13 1.37 -16.92
C GLU A 298 -22.23 1.97 -15.84
N TYR A 299 -22.55 3.17 -15.41
CA TYR A 299 -21.87 3.83 -14.30
C TYR A 299 -22.83 4.61 -13.42
N SER A 300 -22.38 4.99 -12.21
CA SER A 300 -23.06 5.93 -11.33
C SER A 300 -22.18 7.15 -11.06
N GLY A 301 -22.78 8.24 -10.59
CA GLY A 301 -22.11 9.53 -10.44
C GLY A 301 -22.02 10.30 -11.75
N SER A 302 -21.06 11.19 -11.87
CA SER A 302 -20.72 11.90 -13.10
C SER A 302 -19.25 11.69 -13.43
N MET A 303 -18.83 12.07 -14.64
CA MET A 303 -17.43 11.98 -15.06
C MET A 303 -16.48 12.75 -14.13
N ASP A 304 -16.95 13.85 -13.57
CA ASP A 304 -16.16 14.75 -12.73
C ASP A 304 -16.28 14.44 -11.24
N VAL A 305 -17.38 13.82 -10.80
CA VAL A 305 -17.65 13.59 -9.38
C VAL A 305 -18.27 12.22 -9.13
N GLY A 306 -17.61 11.39 -8.31
CA GLY A 306 -18.17 10.13 -7.82
C GLY A 306 -18.36 9.07 -8.91
N PHE A 307 -17.64 9.17 -10.02
CA PHE A 307 -17.72 8.20 -11.11
C PHE A 307 -17.37 6.79 -10.60
N TYR A 308 -18.26 5.86 -10.86
CA TYR A 308 -18.12 4.45 -10.53
C TYR A 308 -18.62 3.59 -11.69
N LEU A 309 -17.70 2.90 -12.38
CA LEU A 309 -18.01 1.97 -13.46
C LEU A 309 -18.60 0.70 -12.87
N ARG A 310 -19.85 0.43 -13.16
CA ARG A 310 -20.60 -0.73 -12.64
C ARG A 310 -20.46 -1.94 -13.52
N ARG A 311 -20.61 -1.77 -14.83
CA ARG A 311 -20.68 -2.87 -15.81
C ARG A 311 -20.21 -2.41 -17.17
N ILE A 312 -19.59 -3.31 -17.91
CA ILE A 312 -19.37 -3.17 -19.36
C ILE A 312 -20.06 -4.32 -20.07
N SER A 313 -20.48 -4.10 -21.32
CA SER A 313 -21.15 -5.11 -22.13
C SER A 313 -20.78 -5.02 -23.61
N ARG A 314 -20.65 -6.19 -24.21
CA ARG A 314 -20.51 -6.38 -25.66
C ARG A 314 -20.94 -7.81 -25.99
N GLY A 315 -21.60 -8.00 -27.13
CA GLY A 315 -22.13 -9.30 -27.54
C GLY A 315 -21.07 -10.41 -27.51
N GLY A 316 -21.34 -11.47 -26.74
CA GLY A 316 -20.50 -12.66 -26.64
C GLY A 316 -19.19 -12.49 -25.85
N MET A 317 -18.97 -11.38 -25.15
CA MET A 317 -17.72 -11.15 -24.42
C MET A 317 -17.44 -12.18 -23.32
N MET A 318 -18.50 -12.82 -22.81
CA MET A 318 -18.44 -13.83 -21.76
C MET A 318 -18.89 -15.22 -22.24
N ASP A 319 -18.73 -15.54 -23.52
CA ASP A 319 -19.15 -16.86 -24.04
C ASP A 319 -18.30 -18.01 -23.48
N TYR A 320 -17.05 -17.75 -23.14
CA TYR A 320 -16.10 -18.75 -22.65
C TYR A 320 -15.30 -18.26 -21.43
N PRO A 321 -15.95 -17.90 -20.33
CA PRO A 321 -15.22 -17.51 -19.12
C PRO A 321 -14.51 -18.73 -18.53
N ALA A 322 -13.30 -18.54 -18.05
CA ALA A 322 -12.51 -19.61 -17.43
C ALA A 322 -11.79 -19.07 -16.18
N ILE A 323 -12.53 -18.99 -15.07
CA ILE A 323 -11.93 -18.57 -13.80
C ILE A 323 -10.81 -19.55 -13.44
N PRO A 324 -9.56 -19.08 -13.23
CA PRO A 324 -8.44 -19.95 -12.85
C PRO A 324 -8.74 -20.76 -11.59
N GLU A 325 -8.43 -22.09 -11.63
CA GLU A 325 -8.76 -23.01 -10.54
C GLU A 325 -8.14 -22.61 -9.20
N ASN A 326 -6.89 -22.12 -9.22
CA ASN A 326 -6.20 -21.60 -8.04
C ASN A 326 -6.88 -20.36 -7.46
N LEU A 327 -7.38 -19.45 -8.29
CA LEU A 327 -8.17 -18.30 -7.84
C LEU A 327 -9.49 -18.75 -7.22
N TRP A 328 -10.21 -19.65 -7.90
CA TRP A 328 -11.49 -20.14 -7.40
C TRP A 328 -11.35 -20.84 -6.04
N SER A 329 -10.29 -21.64 -5.89
CA SER A 329 -9.96 -22.29 -4.62
C SER A 329 -9.70 -21.28 -3.49
N LYS A 330 -9.02 -20.17 -3.77
CA LYS A 330 -8.80 -19.08 -2.80
C LYS A 330 -10.09 -18.37 -2.42
N ILE A 331 -10.97 -18.09 -3.39
CA ILE A 331 -12.28 -17.48 -3.15
C ILE A 331 -13.12 -18.35 -2.20
N LEU A 332 -13.15 -19.67 -2.43
CA LEU A 332 -13.87 -20.62 -1.57
C LEU A 332 -13.26 -20.70 -0.17
N GLN A 333 -11.95 -20.72 -0.06
CA GLN A 333 -11.22 -20.70 1.23
C GLN A 333 -11.49 -19.41 2.01
N ASP A 334 -11.59 -18.27 1.32
CA ASP A 334 -11.86 -16.96 1.90
C ASP A 334 -13.33 -16.81 2.37
N GLY A 335 -14.19 -17.74 1.96
CA GLY A 335 -15.60 -17.76 2.38
C GLY A 335 -16.41 -16.60 1.80
N LEU A 336 -16.02 -16.08 0.62
CA LEU A 336 -16.77 -15.01 -0.03
C LEU A 336 -18.14 -15.53 -0.49
N THR A 337 -19.15 -14.66 -0.40
CA THR A 337 -20.49 -14.98 -0.88
C THR A 337 -20.48 -15.12 -2.41
N LEU A 338 -20.89 -16.29 -2.90
CA LEU A 338 -21.01 -16.55 -4.33
C LEU A 338 -22.32 -15.98 -4.86
N THR A 339 -22.25 -15.38 -6.03
CA THR A 339 -23.38 -14.88 -6.82
C THR A 339 -23.39 -15.59 -8.17
N GLY A 340 -24.31 -15.28 -9.03
CA GLY A 340 -24.31 -15.80 -10.40
C GLY A 340 -23.66 -14.82 -11.36
N GLN A 341 -23.37 -15.29 -12.57
CA GLN A 341 -23.08 -14.40 -13.69
C GLN A 341 -24.40 -13.79 -14.19
N THR A 342 -24.41 -12.49 -14.54
CA THR A 342 -25.62 -11.81 -15.01
C THR A 342 -26.07 -12.34 -16.38
N ASP A 343 -25.15 -12.34 -17.36
CA ASP A 343 -25.36 -12.88 -18.70
C ASP A 343 -24.02 -13.11 -19.42
N ASN A 344 -24.07 -13.61 -20.68
CA ASN A 344 -22.87 -13.86 -21.47
C ASN A 344 -22.36 -12.63 -22.26
N ASN A 345 -23.02 -11.51 -22.14
CA ASN A 345 -22.67 -10.29 -22.90
C ASN A 345 -22.14 -9.18 -22.00
N SER A 346 -22.06 -9.40 -20.72
CA SER A 346 -21.67 -8.35 -19.78
C SER A 346 -20.79 -8.87 -18.63
N LEU A 347 -20.00 -7.96 -18.06
CA LEU A 347 -19.16 -8.21 -16.86
C LEU A 347 -19.20 -6.99 -15.96
N GLY A 348 -19.59 -7.19 -14.70
CA GLY A 348 -19.79 -6.07 -13.79
C GLY A 348 -19.75 -6.44 -12.32
N GLU A 349 -20.08 -5.46 -11.47
CA GLU A 349 -20.15 -5.68 -10.03
C GLU A 349 -21.13 -6.81 -9.70
N PHE A 350 -20.75 -7.62 -8.71
CA PHE A 350 -21.49 -8.78 -8.22
C PHE A 350 -21.62 -9.96 -9.19
N ASP A 351 -20.92 -9.96 -10.33
CA ASP A 351 -20.82 -11.17 -11.14
C ASP A 351 -19.85 -12.17 -10.49
N TYR A 352 -20.28 -13.43 -10.31
CA TYR A 352 -19.62 -14.56 -9.66
C TYR A 352 -19.47 -14.47 -8.14
N THR A 353 -19.13 -13.31 -7.59
CA THR A 353 -18.99 -13.11 -6.14
C THR A 353 -19.52 -11.75 -5.71
N GLN A 354 -19.84 -11.60 -4.43
CA GLN A 354 -20.19 -10.30 -3.85
C GLN A 354 -19.02 -9.30 -3.86
N GLY A 355 -17.78 -9.79 -4.02
CA GLY A 355 -16.56 -8.97 -4.04
C GLY A 355 -16.09 -8.59 -5.43
N SER A 356 -16.87 -8.89 -6.47
CA SER A 356 -16.46 -8.60 -7.85
C SER A 356 -16.76 -7.18 -8.29
N GLY A 357 -15.98 -6.71 -9.25
CA GLY A 357 -16.16 -5.40 -9.87
C GLY A 357 -14.92 -4.89 -10.57
N TRP A 358 -15.03 -3.72 -11.17
CA TRP A 358 -13.92 -3.07 -11.87
C TRP A 358 -13.11 -2.20 -10.93
N MET A 359 -11.79 -2.40 -10.92
CA MET A 359 -10.80 -1.58 -10.23
C MET A 359 -9.78 -1.05 -11.23
N TYR A 360 -9.10 0.03 -10.89
CA TYR A 360 -8.03 0.54 -11.74
C TYR A 360 -6.73 0.71 -10.98
N SER A 361 -5.63 0.60 -11.72
CA SER A 361 -4.28 0.94 -11.24
C SER A 361 -3.55 1.76 -12.31
N VAL A 362 -2.54 2.51 -11.91
CA VAL A 362 -1.69 3.29 -12.82
C VAL A 362 -0.24 2.89 -12.59
N GLY A 363 0.53 2.77 -13.68
CA GLY A 363 1.93 2.37 -13.60
C GLY A 363 2.11 0.93 -13.07
N GLY A 364 1.31 -0.02 -13.55
CA GLY A 364 1.39 -1.43 -13.17
C GLY A 364 0.43 -1.80 -12.04
N ASN A 365 0.91 -2.00 -10.82
CA ASN A 365 0.11 -2.52 -9.70
C ASN A 365 -0.18 -1.47 -8.61
N THR A 366 -0.01 -0.20 -8.92
CA THR A 366 -0.33 0.88 -7.98
C THR A 366 -1.82 1.21 -8.10
N TYR A 367 -2.62 0.72 -7.16
CA TYR A 367 -4.05 0.98 -7.08
C TYR A 367 -4.28 2.31 -6.36
N ALA A 368 -4.98 3.22 -7.05
CA ALA A 368 -5.26 4.54 -6.53
C ALA A 368 -6.21 4.48 -5.32
N GLY A 369 -5.93 5.29 -4.30
CA GLY A 369 -6.79 5.47 -3.12
C GLY A 369 -8.01 6.36 -3.38
N LYS A 370 -8.29 6.73 -4.63
CA LYS A 370 -9.39 7.60 -5.06
C LYS A 370 -10.07 7.04 -6.31
N GLY A 371 -11.30 7.49 -6.57
CA GLY A 371 -12.04 7.13 -7.77
C GLY A 371 -11.47 7.79 -9.03
N LEU A 372 -11.85 7.28 -10.21
CA LEU A 372 -11.41 7.76 -11.53
C LEU A 372 -11.70 9.25 -11.76
N SER A 373 -12.81 9.77 -11.24
CA SER A 373 -13.16 11.19 -11.32
C SER A 373 -12.28 12.12 -10.46
N GLY A 374 -11.48 11.57 -9.56
CA GLY A 374 -10.50 12.31 -8.75
C GLY A 374 -9.04 12.07 -9.14
N TYR A 375 -8.79 11.29 -10.19
CA TYR A 375 -7.46 10.96 -10.67
C TYR A 375 -7.17 11.67 -11.99
N TYR A 376 -6.00 12.30 -12.09
CA TYR A 376 -5.53 12.99 -13.29
C TYR A 376 -4.30 12.27 -13.82
N LEU A 377 -4.39 11.82 -15.08
CA LEU A 377 -3.30 11.11 -15.76
C LEU A 377 -2.16 12.07 -16.11
N THR A 378 -0.95 11.53 -16.11
CA THR A 378 0.27 12.22 -16.54
C THR A 378 0.82 11.58 -17.81
N ASP A 379 1.66 12.33 -18.55
CA ASP A 379 2.25 11.84 -19.81
C ASP A 379 3.03 10.53 -19.58
N GLY A 380 2.75 9.54 -20.41
CA GLY A 380 3.33 8.20 -20.31
C GLY A 380 2.63 7.23 -19.37
N ASP A 381 1.61 7.66 -18.63
CA ASP A 381 0.86 6.77 -17.74
C ASP A 381 0.19 5.61 -18.51
N THR A 382 0.18 4.43 -17.88
CA THR A 382 -0.66 3.31 -18.30
C THR A 382 -1.68 3.04 -17.22
N LEU A 383 -2.96 3.25 -17.53
CA LEU A 383 -4.07 2.91 -16.67
C LEU A 383 -4.58 1.52 -17.02
N TYR A 384 -4.56 0.61 -16.06
CA TYR A 384 -5.14 -0.72 -16.17
C TYR A 384 -6.51 -0.76 -15.50
N LEU A 385 -7.54 -1.01 -16.27
CA LEU A 385 -8.89 -1.31 -15.77
C LEU A 385 -8.97 -2.83 -15.57
N ARG A 386 -9.02 -3.29 -14.32
CA ARG A 386 -8.96 -4.72 -13.98
C ARG A 386 -10.23 -5.19 -13.30
N PHE A 387 -10.68 -6.38 -13.70
CA PHE A 387 -11.79 -7.04 -13.04
C PHE A 387 -11.28 -7.85 -11.84
N THR A 388 -11.87 -7.63 -10.66
CA THR A 388 -11.60 -8.42 -9.45
C THR A 388 -12.79 -9.31 -9.11
N LEU A 389 -12.53 -10.49 -8.56
CA LEU A 389 -13.53 -11.39 -7.97
C LEU A 389 -13.52 -11.33 -6.43
N ALA A 390 -12.54 -10.65 -5.81
CA ALA A 390 -12.30 -10.78 -4.38
C ALA A 390 -11.92 -9.45 -3.71
N TYR A 391 -12.68 -8.37 -3.97
CA TYR A 391 -12.39 -7.04 -3.40
C TYR A 391 -10.95 -6.57 -3.65
N GLY A 392 -10.36 -6.93 -4.79
CA GLY A 392 -8.98 -6.60 -5.14
C GLY A 392 -7.92 -7.51 -4.54
N LYS A 393 -8.25 -8.51 -3.71
CA LYS A 393 -7.27 -9.47 -3.14
C LYS A 393 -6.55 -10.26 -4.23
N ASP A 394 -7.28 -10.63 -5.28
CA ASP A 394 -6.85 -11.42 -6.43
C ASP A 394 -5.97 -10.65 -7.42
N ILE A 395 -6.06 -9.33 -7.43
CA ILE A 395 -5.31 -8.47 -8.34
C ILE A 395 -4.30 -7.56 -7.63
N GLY A 396 -4.11 -7.72 -6.31
CA GLY A 396 -3.16 -6.92 -5.51
C GLY A 396 -3.65 -5.52 -5.13
N GLY A 397 -4.96 -5.24 -5.30
CA GLY A 397 -5.56 -3.93 -5.05
C GLY A 397 -6.32 -3.80 -3.72
N TYR A 398 -6.27 -4.82 -2.85
CA TYR A 398 -7.08 -4.86 -1.63
C TYR A 398 -6.84 -3.69 -0.67
N SER A 399 -5.60 -3.23 -0.55
CA SER A 399 -5.26 -2.09 0.32
C SER A 399 -5.99 -0.79 -0.06
N SER A 400 -6.43 -0.65 -1.31
CA SER A 400 -7.17 0.52 -1.78
C SER A 400 -8.67 0.49 -1.46
N THR A 401 -9.21 -0.66 -0.99
CA THR A 401 -10.64 -0.79 -0.67
C THR A 401 -11.02 -0.27 0.72
N GLY A 402 -10.04 -0.17 1.63
CA GLY A 402 -10.25 0.32 3.00
C GLY A 402 -11.08 -0.60 3.88
N GLY A 403 -11.41 -1.84 3.44
CA GLY A 403 -12.27 -2.78 4.12
C GLY A 403 -11.58 -4.06 4.59
N SER A 404 -12.27 -4.82 5.45
CA SER A 404 -11.92 -6.18 5.86
C SER A 404 -13.02 -7.11 5.40
N TYR A 405 -12.80 -7.82 4.30
CA TYR A 405 -13.77 -8.73 3.70
C TYR A 405 -13.23 -10.15 3.65
N GLY A 406 -14.08 -11.12 3.97
CA GLY A 406 -13.73 -12.54 3.97
C GLY A 406 -12.86 -12.96 5.16
N LEU A 407 -12.34 -14.19 5.11
CA LEU A 407 -11.55 -14.81 6.18
C LEU A 407 -10.03 -14.63 5.99
N LEU A 408 -9.58 -14.54 4.74
CA LEU A 408 -8.16 -14.39 4.42
C LEU A 408 -7.76 -12.90 4.44
N PRO A 409 -6.60 -12.58 5.04
CA PRO A 409 -6.12 -11.20 5.09
C PRO A 409 -5.69 -10.67 3.72
N SER A 410 -5.18 -11.52 2.83
CA SER A 410 -4.73 -11.19 1.48
C SER A 410 -4.58 -12.46 0.65
N TYR A 411 -4.49 -12.31 -0.68
CA TYR A 411 -4.05 -13.36 -1.60
C TYR A 411 -2.62 -13.06 -2.04
N CYS A 412 -1.76 -14.08 -2.02
CA CYS A 412 -0.40 -13.95 -2.55
C CYS A 412 -0.33 -14.21 -4.05
N GLY A 413 -1.27 -14.97 -4.59
CA GLY A 413 -1.47 -15.10 -6.03
C GLY A 413 -2.14 -13.85 -6.59
N LYS A 414 -1.64 -13.36 -7.71
CA LYS A 414 -2.20 -12.23 -8.46
C LYS A 414 -2.44 -12.62 -9.90
N TRP A 415 -3.58 -12.25 -10.44
CA TRP A 415 -4.02 -12.51 -11.82
C TRP A 415 -4.02 -11.17 -12.56
N LEU A 416 -2.91 -10.85 -13.23
CA LEU A 416 -2.66 -9.55 -13.83
C LEU A 416 -2.16 -9.70 -15.25
N ASN A 417 -2.75 -8.94 -16.19
CA ASN A 417 -2.32 -8.84 -17.58
C ASN A 417 -2.15 -10.22 -18.26
N GLY A 418 -3.14 -11.10 -18.12
CA GLY A 418 -3.08 -12.45 -18.68
C GLY A 418 -2.09 -13.40 -17.98
N THR A 419 -1.51 -13.00 -16.85
CA THR A 419 -0.48 -13.76 -16.16
C THR A 419 -0.82 -13.97 -14.69
N TYR A 420 -0.68 -15.21 -14.21
CA TYR A 420 -0.69 -15.52 -12.78
C TYR A 420 0.70 -15.30 -12.20
N ILE A 421 0.78 -14.50 -11.15
CA ILE A 421 2.00 -14.19 -10.40
C ILE A 421 1.83 -14.69 -8.98
N GLU A 422 2.69 -15.60 -8.55
CA GLU A 422 2.72 -16.13 -7.19
C GLU A 422 3.81 -15.41 -6.38
N GLU A 423 3.41 -14.74 -5.29
CA GLU A 423 4.31 -13.98 -4.43
C GLU A 423 4.01 -14.29 -2.97
N HIS A 424 4.71 -15.29 -2.38
CA HIS A 424 4.62 -15.57 -0.96
C HIS A 424 5.77 -14.94 -0.18
N VAL A 425 5.47 -14.40 0.99
CA VAL A 425 6.46 -13.98 1.98
C VAL A 425 6.50 -15.04 3.07
N TRP A 426 7.40 -16.02 2.93
CA TRP A 426 7.53 -17.13 3.84
C TRP A 426 8.24 -16.71 5.13
N GLY A 427 7.63 -17.05 6.28
CA GLY A 427 8.23 -16.89 7.60
C GLY A 427 9.18 -18.06 7.95
N GLU A 428 9.63 -18.09 9.20
CA GLU A 428 10.40 -19.22 9.72
C GLU A 428 9.48 -20.42 10.01
N PRO A 429 9.99 -21.67 9.91
CA PRO A 429 9.24 -22.85 10.30
C PRO A 429 8.77 -22.75 11.75
N THR A 430 7.48 -22.92 12.00
CA THR A 430 6.88 -22.84 13.32
C THR A 430 5.95 -24.01 13.55
N GLN A 431 5.70 -24.32 14.82
CA GLN A 431 4.71 -25.33 15.19
C GLN A 431 3.30 -24.78 14.96
N THR A 432 2.66 -25.28 13.91
CA THR A 432 1.31 -24.84 13.49
C THR A 432 0.20 -25.67 14.11
N VAL A 433 0.50 -26.89 14.50
CA VAL A 433 -0.38 -27.76 15.26
C VAL A 433 0.42 -28.38 16.41
N ALA A 434 -0.05 -28.18 17.65
CA ALA A 434 0.57 -28.83 18.79
C ALA A 434 0.18 -30.31 18.82
N PRO A 435 1.14 -31.26 19.02
CA PRO A 435 0.81 -32.66 19.22
C PRO A 435 0.14 -32.84 20.57
N ASP A 436 -0.84 -33.73 20.63
CA ASP A 436 -1.42 -34.22 21.90
C ASP A 436 -0.98 -35.66 22.20
N CYS A 437 -1.64 -36.32 23.13
CA CYS A 437 -1.26 -37.70 23.52
C CYS A 437 -1.44 -38.72 22.39
N THR A 438 -2.38 -38.49 21.50
CA THR A 438 -2.85 -39.46 20.49
C THR A 438 -2.71 -38.93 19.06
N HIS A 439 -2.74 -37.62 18.88
CA HIS A 439 -2.66 -36.99 17.55
C HIS A 439 -1.31 -36.33 17.32
N PRO A 440 -0.76 -36.46 16.11
CA PRO A 440 0.46 -35.78 15.73
C PRO A 440 0.26 -34.28 15.66
N GLY A 441 1.31 -33.53 15.91
CA GLY A 441 1.42 -32.11 15.61
C GLY A 441 1.98 -31.86 14.21
N GLU A 442 2.13 -30.58 13.88
CA GLU A 442 2.71 -30.14 12.59
C GLU A 442 3.64 -28.94 12.81
N ILE A 443 4.80 -29.01 12.18
CA ILE A 443 5.67 -27.85 11.94
C ILE A 443 5.53 -27.51 10.46
N SER A 444 5.26 -26.25 10.15
CA SER A 444 5.22 -25.77 8.77
C SER A 444 5.75 -24.36 8.66
N THR A 445 6.21 -24.02 7.46
CA THR A 445 6.54 -22.66 7.06
C THR A 445 5.26 -21.96 6.62
N VAL A 446 4.87 -20.87 7.31
CA VAL A 446 3.64 -20.14 7.04
C VAL A 446 3.95 -18.85 6.28
N CYS A 447 3.20 -18.58 5.22
CA CYS A 447 3.26 -17.28 4.56
C CYS A 447 2.68 -16.19 5.46
N THR A 448 3.46 -15.15 5.75
CA THR A 448 3.06 -14.04 6.63
C THR A 448 1.97 -13.15 6.04
N VAL A 449 1.71 -13.26 4.74
CA VAL A 449 0.73 -12.43 4.01
C VAL A 449 -0.61 -13.14 3.84
N CYS A 450 -0.63 -14.40 3.40
CA CYS A 450 -1.87 -15.13 3.09
C CYS A 450 -2.18 -16.31 4.03
N GLY A 451 -1.23 -16.69 4.90
CA GLY A 451 -1.39 -17.82 5.82
C GLY A 451 -1.21 -19.20 5.17
N ASP A 452 -0.85 -19.29 3.89
CA ASP A 452 -0.54 -20.57 3.25
C ASP A 452 0.62 -21.27 3.94
N ARG A 453 0.62 -22.60 3.87
CA ARG A 453 1.62 -23.45 4.54
C ARG A 453 2.39 -24.27 3.52
N LYS A 454 3.70 -24.40 3.74
CA LYS A 454 4.57 -25.32 3.00
C LYS A 454 5.51 -26.06 3.95
N ASP A 455 6.25 -27.03 3.41
CA ASP A 455 7.25 -27.81 4.16
C ASP A 455 6.68 -28.45 5.43
N GLN A 456 5.44 -28.99 5.33
CA GLN A 456 4.73 -29.60 6.44
C GLN A 456 5.49 -30.84 6.93
N GLN A 457 5.84 -30.85 8.22
CA GLN A 457 6.51 -31.93 8.91
C GLN A 457 5.66 -32.41 10.07
N GLU A 458 5.37 -33.69 10.10
CA GLU A 458 4.64 -34.30 11.22
C GLU A 458 5.51 -34.34 12.47
N VAL A 459 4.95 -33.89 13.58
CA VAL A 459 5.53 -34.05 14.91
C VAL A 459 4.83 -35.22 15.58
N PRO A 460 5.54 -36.29 15.99
CA PRO A 460 4.90 -37.46 16.58
C PRO A 460 4.02 -37.10 17.79
N PRO A 461 2.94 -37.88 18.04
CA PRO A 461 2.12 -37.72 19.24
C PRO A 461 2.97 -37.84 20.51
N LEU A 462 2.61 -37.08 21.54
CA LEU A 462 3.35 -37.07 22.81
C LEU A 462 3.27 -38.40 23.58
N GLY A 463 2.30 -39.24 23.21
CA GLY A 463 1.96 -40.42 24.01
C GLY A 463 1.33 -40.06 25.35
N HIS A 464 0.89 -41.09 26.06
CA HIS A 464 0.34 -40.90 27.41
C HIS A 464 1.44 -40.98 28.46
N ASP A 465 1.38 -40.09 29.43
CA ASP A 465 2.23 -40.07 30.63
C ASP A 465 1.38 -40.44 31.84
N PHE A 466 1.21 -41.77 32.02
CA PHE A 466 0.36 -42.31 33.09
C PHE A 466 1.06 -42.27 34.45
N VAL A 467 0.47 -41.56 35.35
CA VAL A 467 0.88 -41.52 36.78
C VAL A 467 -0.14 -42.28 37.64
N GLU A 468 0.33 -42.99 38.66
CA GLU A 468 -0.56 -43.68 39.60
C GLU A 468 -1.35 -42.63 40.38
N THR A 469 -2.68 -42.75 40.36
CA THR A 469 -3.61 -41.82 41.01
C THR A 469 -4.45 -42.50 42.10
N GLY A 470 -4.47 -43.84 42.12
CA GLY A 470 -5.18 -44.62 43.10
C GLY A 470 -4.70 -46.06 43.10
N ARG A 471 -4.87 -46.73 44.23
CA ARG A 471 -4.54 -48.15 44.42
C ARG A 471 -5.58 -48.78 45.34
N THR A 472 -6.11 -49.90 44.87
CA THR A 472 -6.95 -50.79 45.66
C THR A 472 -6.23 -52.11 45.81
N GLU A 473 -5.89 -52.48 47.06
CA GLU A 473 -5.20 -53.73 47.29
C GLU A 473 -6.16 -54.94 47.15
N PRO A 474 -5.65 -56.13 46.78
CA PRO A 474 -6.45 -57.32 46.67
C PRO A 474 -7.10 -57.69 48.01
N GLY A 475 -8.38 -58.07 47.97
CA GLY A 475 -9.11 -58.48 49.15
C GLY A 475 -8.69 -59.85 49.71
N GLU A 476 -8.82 -60.08 51.03
CA GLU A 476 -8.59 -61.38 51.68
C GLU A 476 -9.55 -62.46 51.18
N ASP A 477 -10.68 -62.05 50.61
CA ASP A 477 -11.68 -62.93 49.99
C ASP A 477 -11.32 -63.37 48.55
N GLY A 478 -10.14 -63.01 48.09
CA GLY A 478 -9.64 -63.39 46.76
C GLY A 478 -10.09 -62.41 45.63
N THR A 479 -10.68 -61.28 45.95
CA THR A 479 -11.00 -60.26 44.98
C THR A 479 -9.71 -59.60 44.45
N PRO A 480 -9.56 -59.43 43.11
CA PRO A 480 -8.38 -58.74 42.55
C PRO A 480 -8.38 -57.25 42.97
N GLY A 481 -7.18 -56.75 43.31
CA GLY A 481 -6.95 -55.33 43.42
C GLY A 481 -6.72 -54.68 42.05
N TYR A 482 -6.59 -53.39 42.03
CA TYR A 482 -6.22 -52.65 40.81
C TYR A 482 -5.46 -51.37 41.16
N ILE A 483 -4.61 -50.96 40.21
CA ILE A 483 -3.92 -49.68 40.25
C ILE A 483 -4.60 -48.78 39.21
N GLU A 484 -4.98 -47.60 39.67
CA GLU A 484 -5.52 -46.57 38.77
C GLU A 484 -4.43 -45.63 38.34
N TYR A 485 -4.38 -45.41 37.04
CA TYR A 485 -3.46 -44.45 36.42
C TYR A 485 -4.25 -43.37 35.69
N THR A 486 -3.80 -42.16 35.81
CA THR A 486 -4.34 -41.03 35.02
C THR A 486 -3.20 -40.39 34.23
N CYS A 487 -3.42 -40.18 32.96
CA CYS A 487 -2.46 -39.47 32.15
C CYS A 487 -2.34 -38.00 32.60
N SER A 488 -1.12 -37.56 32.93
CA SER A 488 -0.84 -36.22 33.42
C SER A 488 -1.11 -35.13 32.38
N ARG A 489 -1.15 -35.50 31.06
CA ARG A 489 -1.32 -34.58 29.93
C ARG A 489 -2.77 -34.45 29.47
N CYS A 490 -3.51 -35.55 29.37
CA CYS A 490 -4.87 -35.53 28.78
C CYS A 490 -5.97 -35.99 29.76
N GLY A 491 -5.59 -36.51 30.95
CA GLY A 491 -6.56 -36.99 31.93
C GLY A 491 -7.15 -38.37 31.62
N GLU A 492 -6.70 -39.06 30.57
CA GLU A 492 -7.16 -40.42 30.28
C GLU A 492 -6.81 -41.36 31.43
N GLN A 493 -7.74 -42.24 31.78
CA GLN A 493 -7.60 -43.17 32.87
C GLN A 493 -7.47 -44.59 32.35
N LYS A 494 -6.59 -45.38 33.02
CA LYS A 494 -6.51 -46.81 32.83
C LYS A 494 -6.37 -47.50 34.20
N GLN A 495 -6.79 -48.73 34.24
CA GLN A 495 -6.62 -49.60 35.43
C GLN A 495 -5.78 -50.82 35.05
N GLU A 496 -4.85 -51.18 35.93
CA GLU A 496 -4.07 -52.41 35.85
C GLU A 496 -4.41 -53.31 37.04
N PRO A 497 -4.82 -54.56 36.77
CA PRO A 497 -5.22 -55.46 37.84
C PRO A 497 -4.02 -55.94 38.71
N ILE A 498 -4.21 -55.94 40.00
CA ILE A 498 -3.30 -56.61 40.96
C ILE A 498 -3.88 -57.99 41.24
N PRO A 499 -3.21 -59.09 40.88
CA PRO A 499 -3.68 -60.46 41.14
C PRO A 499 -3.83 -60.69 42.63
N ALA A 500 -4.90 -61.35 43.05
CA ALA A 500 -5.07 -61.78 44.42
C ALA A 500 -3.99 -62.80 44.87
N ALA A 501 -3.45 -62.64 46.09
CA ALA A 501 -2.32 -63.39 46.58
C ALA A 501 -2.54 -64.93 46.66
N ASN A 502 -3.79 -65.39 46.46
CA ASN A 502 -4.17 -66.81 46.65
C ASN A 502 -4.54 -67.56 45.33
N ALA A 503 -4.32 -67.02 44.16
CA ALA A 503 -4.42 -67.85 42.98
C ALA A 503 -3.19 -68.77 42.87
N GLY A 504 -3.34 -69.95 43.44
CA GLY A 504 -2.28 -70.95 43.56
C GLY A 504 -1.54 -71.23 42.23
N TRP A 505 -0.43 -70.62 42.14
CA TRP A 505 0.52 -70.93 41.10
C TRP A 505 1.63 -71.84 41.66
N LEU A 506 1.47 -73.17 41.50
CA LEU A 506 2.58 -74.06 41.53
C LEU A 506 3.47 -73.81 40.31
N PRO A 507 4.75 -73.53 40.51
CA PRO A 507 5.63 -73.30 39.33
C PRO A 507 5.87 -74.63 38.60
N ARG A 508 5.23 -74.86 37.47
CA ARG A 508 5.70 -75.89 36.55
C ARG A 508 7.08 -75.49 36.06
N ARG A 509 8.12 -76.14 36.56
CA ARG A 509 9.46 -76.13 35.97
C ARG A 509 9.35 -76.57 34.51
N ARG A 510 9.34 -75.61 33.58
CA ARG A 510 9.65 -75.87 32.18
C ARG A 510 11.17 -75.85 32.03
N ARG A 511 11.77 -76.97 31.62
CA ARG A 511 13.13 -77.02 31.09
C ARG A 511 13.21 -76.07 29.89
N LEU A 512 14.15 -75.17 29.96
CA LEU A 512 14.54 -74.36 28.82
C LEU A 512 15.23 -75.29 27.76
N PRO A 513 14.89 -75.20 26.49
CA PRO A 513 15.71 -75.81 25.45
C PRO A 513 16.96 -74.94 25.23
N ASP A 514 18.12 -75.62 25.16
CA ASP A 514 19.38 -75.01 24.74
C ASP A 514 19.25 -74.47 23.32
N TYR A 515 19.36 -73.20 23.18
CA TYR A 515 19.58 -72.58 21.86
C TYR A 515 21.02 -72.10 21.79
N ALA A 516 21.76 -72.78 20.84
CA ALA A 516 23.09 -72.44 20.49
C ALA A 516 23.23 -71.01 19.94
N MET A 517 24.20 -70.32 20.42
CA MET A 517 24.71 -69.09 19.82
C MET A 517 25.25 -69.33 18.42
N THR A 518 24.68 -68.73 17.42
CA THR A 518 25.36 -68.48 16.17
C THR A 518 25.52 -66.99 16.00
N GLY A 519 26.77 -66.58 16.01
CA GLY A 519 27.15 -65.20 15.77
C GLY A 519 26.87 -64.74 14.34
N ALA A 520 26.42 -63.55 14.20
CA ALA A 520 26.51 -62.80 12.96
C ALA A 520 27.26 -61.51 13.21
N ARG A 521 28.37 -61.36 12.51
CA ARG A 521 29.24 -60.17 12.50
C ARG A 521 28.52 -59.02 11.82
N TYR A 522 28.66 -57.89 12.43
CA TYR A 522 28.49 -56.61 11.72
C TYR A 522 29.76 -56.32 10.93
N GLU A 523 29.64 -56.06 9.63
CA GLU A 523 30.59 -55.29 8.83
C GLU A 523 29.86 -54.12 8.17
N ARG A 524 30.35 -52.93 8.52
CA ARG A 524 30.38 -51.60 7.86
C ARG A 524 29.12 -51.10 7.14
#